data_c29ee84d0238cb8c4b66a732bb729da9
#
_entry.id   c29ee84d0238cb8c4b66a732bb729da9
#
_cell.length_a   1.000
_cell.length_b   1.000
_cell.length_c   1.000
_cell.angle_alpha   90.00
_cell.angle_beta   90.00
_cell.angle_gamma   90.00
#
_symmetry.space_group_name_H-M   'P 1'
#
loop_
_entity.id
_entity.type
_entity.pdbx_description
1 polymer ?
#
loop_
_entity_poly.entity_id
_entity_poly.type
_entity_poly.pdbx_seq_one_letter_code
_entity_poly.pdbx_strand_id
1 'polypeptide(L)'
;MRVKRLFLIFAVFVAAAALSACGAAGSADNSGGAGQASGGQGSQRQETPEQAEKQPEDKKMTEEAKDQQVAPEVGTGGDAENEGNKLEPAKDKTLRLTVPKMAEIKNDEIPTGKGTNEALLRDNAAIRLPYTGFPWQEEANIYIAGHRIGFPGTNSDLAFYDLDKVGNGDKVYVEDSDGRRYTYEVFEKKIVEPTDLSVLKRVEGKNILTLQTCTLPDYTKRLIVKAELKGIEGA
;
A
#
# COMPACT_ATOMS: atom_id res chain seq x y z
N MET A 1 24.96 25.82 -37.68
CA MET A 1 24.35 27.04 -37.14
C MET A 1 24.15 26.88 -35.62
N ARG A 2 24.91 27.71 -34.84
CA ARG A 2 24.88 27.64 -33.38
C ARG A 2 23.81 28.61 -32.84
N VAL A 3 22.81 28.15 -32.18
CA VAL A 3 21.81 28.98 -31.47
C VAL A 3 22.20 29.08 -29.99
N LYS A 4 22.69 30.27 -29.60
CA LYS A 4 22.98 30.64 -28.21
C LYS A 4 21.65 30.84 -27.48
N ARG A 5 21.38 30.08 -26.42
CA ARG A 5 20.26 30.34 -25.49
C ARG A 5 20.75 31.30 -24.39
N LEU A 6 20.09 32.43 -24.35
CA LEU A 6 20.25 33.52 -23.41
C LEU A 6 19.61 33.16 -22.05
N PHE A 7 20.40 33.13 -20.99
CA PHE A 7 19.90 32.99 -19.62
C PHE A 7 19.40 34.36 -19.12
N LEU A 8 18.12 34.41 -18.78
CA LEU A 8 17.52 35.55 -18.09
C LEU A 8 17.47 35.23 -16.61
N ILE A 9 18.31 35.94 -15.83
CA ILE A 9 18.36 35.90 -14.37
C ILE A 9 17.31 36.90 -13.86
N PHE A 10 16.28 36.43 -13.20
CA PHE A 10 15.36 37.28 -12.42
C PHE A 10 15.80 37.24 -10.95
N ALA A 11 16.35 38.36 -10.51
CA ALA A 11 16.56 38.65 -9.11
C ALA A 11 15.25 39.17 -8.51
N VAL A 12 14.73 38.55 -7.48
CA VAL A 12 13.60 39.03 -6.69
C VAL A 12 14.10 39.43 -5.32
N PHE A 13 13.91 40.72 -5.03
CA PHE A 13 14.22 41.44 -3.80
C PHE A 13 13.35 40.93 -2.64
N VAL A 14 14.01 40.67 -1.51
CA VAL A 14 13.38 40.47 -0.21
C VAL A 14 13.21 41.80 0.47
N ALA A 15 11.99 42.19 0.78
CA ALA A 15 11.69 43.31 1.67
C ALA A 15 11.27 42.77 3.05
N ALA A 16 12.11 43.02 4.04
CA ALA A 16 11.81 42.78 5.45
C ALA A 16 10.98 43.95 6.00
N ALA A 17 9.89 43.66 6.68
CA ALA A 17 9.21 44.60 7.55
C ALA A 17 9.02 43.99 8.92
N ALA A 18 9.78 44.50 9.88
CA ALA A 18 9.60 44.28 11.29
C ALA A 18 8.59 45.30 11.84
N LEU A 19 7.63 44.82 12.63
CA LEU A 19 6.85 45.69 13.52
C LEU A 19 6.66 44.98 14.85
N SER A 20 7.34 45.57 15.84
CA SER A 20 7.18 45.34 17.27
C SER A 20 5.94 46.06 17.77
N ALA A 21 5.18 45.45 18.66
CA ALA A 21 4.35 46.20 19.63
C ALA A 21 4.18 45.38 20.92
N CYS A 22 4.64 46.00 22.00
CA CYS A 22 4.43 45.69 23.40
C CYS A 22 3.01 46.00 23.86
N GLY A 23 2.58 45.39 24.97
CA GLY A 23 1.43 45.78 25.81
C GLY A 23 1.00 44.59 26.67
N ALA A 24 1.43 44.45 27.84
CA ALA A 24 1.18 44.96 29.18
C ALA A 24 -0.04 44.29 29.86
N ALA A 25 0.30 43.55 30.86
CA ALA A 25 -0.24 43.29 32.19
C ALA A 25 -1.73 43.55 32.52
N GLY A 26 -2.32 42.61 33.24
CA GLY A 26 -3.57 42.76 33.98
C GLY A 26 -3.81 41.60 34.93
N SER A 27 -3.32 41.74 36.14
CA SER A 27 -3.69 40.89 37.31
C SER A 27 -5.04 41.29 37.84
N ALA A 28 -5.86 40.35 38.25
CA ALA A 28 -6.86 40.57 39.31
C ALA A 28 -7.21 39.22 39.97
N ASP A 29 -6.87 39.16 41.23
CA ASP A 29 -7.35 38.25 42.26
C ASP A 29 -8.88 38.28 42.39
N ASN A 30 -9.51 37.21 42.70
CA ASN A 30 -10.41 37.18 43.82
C ASN A 30 -10.72 35.77 44.37
N SER A 31 -10.51 35.69 45.61
CA SER A 31 -10.74 34.70 46.64
C SER A 31 -12.20 34.24 46.82
N GLY A 32 -12.35 33.04 47.35
CA GLY A 32 -13.33 32.81 48.43
C GLY A 32 -14.33 31.70 48.20
N GLY A 33 -14.32 30.73 49.09
CA GLY A 33 -15.46 29.84 49.29
C GLY A 33 -15.12 28.45 49.82
N ALA A 34 -14.91 28.38 51.12
CA ALA A 34 -14.76 27.17 51.90
C ALA A 34 -16.07 26.38 52.03
N GLY A 35 -16.00 25.06 52.09
CA GLY A 35 -17.08 24.16 52.44
C GLY A 35 -16.54 22.79 52.83
N GLN A 36 -16.29 22.60 54.14
CA GLN A 36 -16.09 21.33 54.85
C GLN A 36 -17.36 20.47 54.69
N ALA A 37 -17.41 19.17 54.77
CA ALA A 37 -16.79 18.21 55.70
C ALA A 37 -17.30 16.79 55.40
N SER A 38 -16.55 15.82 55.88
CA SER A 38 -16.94 14.57 56.54
C SER A 38 -17.37 13.41 55.63
N GLY A 39 -16.68 12.29 55.55
CA GLY A 39 -16.29 11.37 56.61
C GLY A 39 -16.71 9.99 56.11
N GLY A 40 -15.91 8.98 56.25
CA GLY A 40 -16.31 7.59 56.01
C GLY A 40 -15.17 6.65 55.66
N GLN A 41 -14.51 6.16 56.67
CA GLN A 41 -13.57 5.04 56.65
C GLN A 41 -14.27 3.74 56.24
N GLY A 42 -13.58 2.91 55.53
CA GLY A 42 -13.97 1.53 55.22
C GLY A 42 -12.84 0.78 54.58
N SER A 43 -11.82 0.45 55.36
CA SER A 43 -10.78 -0.52 55.05
C SER A 43 -11.40 -1.91 55.03
N GLN A 44 -11.18 -2.65 53.92
CA GLN A 44 -11.09 -4.11 54.02
C GLN A 44 -10.19 -4.62 52.88
N ARG A 45 -9.05 -5.04 53.31
CA ARG A 45 -8.04 -5.91 52.71
C ARG A 45 -8.63 -7.31 52.70
N GLN A 46 -8.66 -7.94 51.54
CA GLN A 46 -8.77 -9.39 51.49
C GLN A 46 -7.89 -9.91 50.37
N GLU A 47 -7.14 -10.81 50.82
CA GLU A 47 -5.99 -11.58 50.38
C GLU A 47 -6.29 -12.44 49.14
N THR A 48 -5.23 -12.64 48.39
CA THR A 48 -4.99 -13.65 47.35
C THR A 48 -5.19 -15.06 47.92
N PRO A 49 -5.54 -16.03 47.10
CA PRO A 49 -4.76 -17.25 47.09
C PRO A 49 -4.12 -17.54 45.72
N GLU A 50 -2.84 -17.64 45.82
CA GLU A 50 -1.93 -18.41 45.01
C GLU A 50 -2.46 -19.85 44.81
N GLN A 51 -2.59 -20.30 43.57
CA GLN A 51 -2.52 -21.71 43.25
C GLN A 51 -1.72 -21.87 41.95
N ALA A 52 -0.48 -22.21 42.18
CA ALA A 52 0.33 -22.96 41.24
C ALA A 52 -0.26 -24.36 41.07
N GLU A 53 -0.35 -24.83 39.86
CA GLU A 53 0.02 -26.21 39.52
C GLU A 53 -0.10 -26.49 38.01
N LYS A 54 1.03 -26.94 37.53
CA LYS A 54 1.35 -28.05 36.62
C LYS A 54 1.23 -27.80 35.12
N GLN A 55 2.42 -27.58 34.57
CA GLN A 55 2.81 -28.13 33.25
C GLN A 55 2.72 -29.68 33.27
N PRO A 56 2.29 -30.28 32.21
CA PRO A 56 2.75 -31.60 31.84
C PRO A 56 3.83 -31.53 30.76
N GLU A 57 4.88 -32.27 31.06
CA GLU A 57 6.09 -32.52 30.29
C GLU A 57 5.84 -33.14 28.92
N ASP A 58 6.81 -32.83 28.06
CA ASP A 58 7.35 -33.59 26.95
C ASP A 58 6.65 -34.85 26.54
N LYS A 59 6.17 -34.87 25.29
CA LYS A 59 6.20 -36.02 24.44
C LYS A 59 6.89 -35.70 23.13
N LYS A 60 8.17 -36.03 23.12
CA LYS A 60 8.98 -36.37 21.99
C LYS A 60 8.19 -37.32 21.05
N MET A 61 7.79 -36.83 19.90
CA MET A 61 7.38 -37.69 18.80
C MET A 61 8.37 -37.54 17.66
N THR A 62 9.11 -38.60 17.53
CA THR A 62 10.08 -38.99 16.53
C THR A 62 9.47 -38.91 15.13
N GLU A 63 10.16 -38.26 14.25
CA GLU A 63 10.54 -38.58 12.87
C GLU A 63 9.87 -39.80 12.26
N GLU A 64 9.09 -39.59 11.24
CA GLU A 64 9.00 -40.29 9.95
C GLU A 64 7.71 -39.89 9.23
N ALA A 65 7.81 -38.95 8.30
CA ALA A 65 6.86 -38.85 7.20
C ALA A 65 7.64 -38.58 5.92
N LYS A 66 7.81 -39.63 5.19
CA LYS A 66 8.34 -39.76 3.85
C LYS A 66 7.82 -38.70 2.90
N ASP A 67 8.81 -38.10 2.25
CA ASP A 67 8.77 -37.57 0.91
C ASP A 67 7.77 -38.31 0.01
N GLN A 68 6.68 -37.66 -0.36
CA GLN A 68 5.89 -38.02 -1.52
C GLN A 68 5.63 -36.78 -2.34
N GLN A 69 6.61 -36.53 -3.15
CA GLN A 69 6.56 -35.74 -4.33
C GLN A 69 5.53 -36.32 -5.29
N VAL A 70 4.32 -35.79 -5.28
CA VAL A 70 3.34 -36.04 -6.35
C VAL A 70 3.32 -34.78 -7.21
N ALA A 71 4.10 -34.83 -8.28
CA ALA A 71 3.91 -33.97 -9.42
C ALA A 71 2.59 -34.39 -10.11
N PRO A 72 1.67 -33.48 -10.42
CA PRO A 72 0.60 -33.80 -11.35
C PRO A 72 1.20 -33.88 -12.75
N GLU A 73 1.07 -35.05 -13.34
CA GLU A 73 1.40 -35.30 -14.74
C GLU A 73 0.60 -34.34 -15.62
N VAL A 74 1.36 -33.64 -16.48
CA VAL A 74 0.83 -32.86 -17.58
C VAL A 74 0.20 -33.82 -18.57
N GLY A 75 -1.13 -33.86 -18.57
CA GLY A 75 -1.89 -34.48 -19.64
C GLY A 75 -1.69 -33.71 -20.92
N THR A 76 -0.95 -34.28 -21.84
CA THR A 76 -0.91 -33.86 -23.24
C THR A 76 -2.28 -34.11 -23.84
N GLY A 77 -2.99 -33.05 -24.15
CA GLY A 77 -4.28 -33.09 -24.83
C GLY A 77 -4.51 -31.86 -25.67
N GLY A 78 -4.26 -32.01 -26.98
CA GLY A 78 -4.99 -31.33 -28.04
C GLY A 78 -4.61 -29.89 -28.35
N ASP A 79 -3.71 -29.74 -29.31
CA ASP A 79 -3.45 -28.55 -30.08
C ASP A 79 -4.74 -27.98 -30.66
N ALA A 80 -5.16 -26.83 -30.11
CA ALA A 80 -5.92 -25.84 -30.84
C ALA A 80 -5.09 -24.57 -30.77
N GLU A 81 -4.32 -24.34 -31.82
CA GLU A 81 -3.56 -23.11 -32.06
C GLU A 81 -4.52 -21.94 -32.08
N ASN A 82 -4.73 -21.30 -30.91
CA ASN A 82 -5.14 -19.93 -30.82
C ASN A 82 -3.86 -19.11 -30.66
N GLU A 83 -3.27 -18.72 -31.77
CA GLU A 83 -2.20 -17.71 -31.79
C GLU A 83 -2.79 -16.35 -31.38
N GLY A 84 -3.37 -16.28 -30.19
CA GLY A 84 -3.65 -15.05 -29.48
C GLY A 84 -2.32 -14.47 -29.06
N ASN A 85 -2.02 -13.28 -29.51
CA ASN A 85 -0.86 -12.42 -29.31
C ASN A 85 -0.25 -12.55 -27.89
N LYS A 86 0.48 -13.63 -27.64
CA LYS A 86 1.14 -13.90 -26.38
C LYS A 86 2.34 -12.97 -26.28
N LEU A 87 2.21 -11.94 -25.46
CA LEU A 87 3.31 -11.03 -25.22
C LEU A 87 4.47 -11.74 -24.52
N GLU A 88 5.66 -11.57 -25.07
CA GLU A 88 6.87 -12.04 -24.41
C GLU A 88 7.08 -11.28 -23.09
N PRO A 89 7.59 -11.96 -22.04
CA PRO A 89 7.98 -11.29 -20.82
C PRO A 89 8.96 -10.15 -21.08
N ALA A 90 8.83 -9.05 -20.34
CA ALA A 90 9.78 -7.95 -20.42
C ALA A 90 11.19 -8.38 -19.98
N LYS A 91 12.23 -7.67 -20.46
CA LYS A 91 13.66 -7.95 -20.21
C LYS A 91 13.97 -8.09 -18.73
N ASP A 92 13.35 -7.26 -17.90
CA ASP A 92 13.38 -7.40 -16.46
C ASP A 92 11.97 -7.24 -15.87
N LYS A 93 11.84 -7.38 -14.57
CA LYS A 93 10.55 -7.35 -13.87
C LYS A 93 10.22 -5.99 -13.25
N THR A 94 10.95 -4.95 -13.65
CA THR A 94 10.68 -3.58 -13.19
C THR A 94 9.38 -3.08 -13.81
N LEU A 95 8.51 -2.57 -12.97
CA LEU A 95 7.27 -1.93 -13.40
C LEU A 95 7.27 -0.49 -12.94
N ARG A 96 6.60 0.38 -13.69
CA ARG A 96 6.33 1.77 -13.32
C ARG A 96 4.82 2.01 -13.29
N LEU A 97 4.36 2.74 -12.28
CA LEU A 97 2.94 2.99 -12.04
C LEU A 97 2.62 4.47 -12.23
N THR A 98 1.54 4.76 -12.93
CA THR A 98 0.94 6.09 -13.00
C THR A 98 -0.56 6.00 -12.73
N VAL A 99 -1.04 6.79 -11.78
CA VAL A 99 -2.47 6.89 -11.44
C VAL A 99 -2.88 8.37 -11.49
N PRO A 100 -3.47 8.86 -12.60
CA PRO A 100 -3.73 10.30 -12.80
C PRO A 100 -4.58 10.96 -11.72
N LYS A 101 -5.44 10.18 -11.02
CA LYS A 101 -6.27 10.66 -9.91
C LYS A 101 -5.51 10.78 -8.59
N MET A 102 -4.30 10.24 -8.51
CA MET A 102 -3.45 10.29 -7.32
C MET A 102 -2.30 11.27 -7.58
N ALA A 103 -2.18 12.29 -6.72
CA ALA A 103 -1.20 13.35 -6.93
C ALA A 103 0.25 12.87 -6.89
N GLU A 104 0.52 11.84 -6.10
CA GLU A 104 1.87 11.36 -5.79
C GLU A 104 2.32 10.17 -6.64
N ILE A 105 1.48 9.60 -7.49
CA ILE A 105 1.83 8.42 -8.32
C ILE A 105 1.97 8.81 -9.79
N LYS A 106 3.21 9.14 -10.18
CA LYS A 106 3.55 9.67 -11.52
C LYS A 106 4.78 8.98 -12.09
N ASN A 107 4.60 7.81 -12.69
CA ASN A 107 5.69 7.02 -13.27
C ASN A 107 6.68 6.48 -12.20
N ASP A 108 6.13 6.10 -11.04
CA ASP A 108 6.93 5.60 -9.92
C ASP A 108 7.34 4.16 -10.15
N GLU A 109 8.59 3.86 -9.84
CA GLU A 109 9.11 2.50 -9.91
C GLU A 109 8.51 1.64 -8.80
N ILE A 110 8.04 0.45 -9.18
CA ILE A 110 7.35 -0.49 -8.29
C ILE A 110 8.18 -1.77 -8.17
N PRO A 111 9.03 -1.87 -7.15
CA PRO A 111 9.81 -3.08 -6.93
C PRO A 111 8.92 -4.23 -6.45
N THR A 112 9.41 -5.45 -6.64
CA THR A 112 8.74 -6.64 -6.12
C THR A 112 9.23 -6.98 -4.72
N GLY A 113 8.31 -7.14 -3.78
CA GLY A 113 8.65 -7.50 -2.41
C GLY A 113 7.48 -8.02 -1.59
N LYS A 114 7.79 -8.61 -0.44
CA LYS A 114 6.78 -9.07 0.52
C LYS A 114 6.13 -7.85 1.19
N GLY A 115 4.82 -7.89 1.44
CA GLY A 115 4.08 -6.86 2.15
C GLY A 115 4.51 -6.64 3.60
N THR A 116 5.36 -7.53 4.15
CA THR A 116 5.98 -7.40 5.48
C THR A 116 7.38 -6.76 5.43
N ASN A 117 7.86 -6.36 4.25
CA ASN A 117 9.14 -5.68 4.10
C ASN A 117 8.96 -4.18 4.30
N GLU A 118 8.96 -3.73 5.54
CA GLU A 118 8.74 -2.33 5.91
C GLU A 118 9.77 -1.37 5.30
N ALA A 119 11.03 -1.78 5.15
CA ALA A 119 12.04 -0.94 4.52
C ALA A 119 11.71 -0.69 3.05
N LEU A 120 11.29 -1.73 2.33
CA LEU A 120 10.92 -1.61 0.93
C LEU A 120 9.65 -0.74 0.75
N LEU A 121 8.66 -0.92 1.62
CA LEU A 121 7.44 -0.13 1.64
C LEU A 121 7.69 1.33 2.03
N ARG A 122 8.66 1.60 2.91
CA ARG A 122 9.03 2.96 3.29
C ARG A 122 9.73 3.70 2.15
N ASP A 123 10.67 3.04 1.50
CA ASP A 123 11.59 3.70 0.55
C ASP A 123 10.97 3.86 -0.86
N ASN A 124 9.84 3.18 -1.14
CA ASN A 124 9.16 3.22 -2.43
C ASN A 124 7.70 3.66 -2.28
N ALA A 125 7.14 4.28 -3.33
CA ALA A 125 5.74 4.70 -3.37
C ALA A 125 4.78 3.51 -3.17
N ALA A 126 5.11 2.36 -3.74
CA ALA A 126 4.40 1.11 -3.59
C ALA A 126 5.30 -0.07 -3.95
N ILE A 127 4.83 -1.29 -3.69
CA ILE A 127 5.48 -2.53 -4.07
C ILE A 127 4.51 -3.46 -4.78
N ARG A 128 4.99 -4.25 -5.75
CA ARG A 128 4.25 -5.40 -6.28
C ARG A 128 4.47 -6.60 -5.37
N LEU A 129 3.39 -7.28 -4.97
CA LEU A 129 3.53 -8.49 -4.16
C LEU A 129 4.13 -9.65 -4.97
N PRO A 130 5.07 -10.42 -4.41
CA PRO A 130 5.57 -11.62 -5.04
C PRO A 130 4.42 -12.63 -5.22
N TYR A 131 4.55 -13.56 -6.13
CA TYR A 131 3.53 -14.57 -6.47
C TYR A 131 2.25 -14.02 -7.11
N THR A 132 2.20 -12.73 -7.43
CA THR A 132 1.15 -12.12 -8.24
C THR A 132 1.60 -11.94 -9.69
N GLY A 133 0.66 -11.69 -10.62
CA GLY A 133 0.95 -11.66 -12.04
C GLY A 133 1.78 -10.47 -12.53
N PHE A 134 2.00 -10.46 -13.84
CA PHE A 134 2.64 -9.37 -14.59
C PHE A 134 1.75 -8.93 -15.76
N PRO A 135 1.91 -7.69 -16.26
CA PRO A 135 1.04 -7.12 -17.29
C PRO A 135 1.04 -7.88 -18.62
N TRP A 136 2.13 -8.56 -18.97
CA TRP A 136 2.28 -9.32 -20.22
C TRP A 136 1.65 -10.71 -20.20
N GLN A 137 1.06 -11.14 -19.08
CA GLN A 137 0.37 -12.41 -18.97
C GLN A 137 -1.10 -12.26 -19.39
N GLU A 138 -1.67 -13.25 -20.08
CA GLU A 138 -3.07 -13.20 -20.51
C GLU A 138 -4.04 -13.13 -19.33
N GLU A 139 -3.82 -14.00 -18.35
CA GLU A 139 -4.59 -14.01 -17.10
C GLU A 139 -3.67 -13.65 -15.94
N ALA A 140 -3.92 -12.51 -15.34
CA ALA A 140 -3.11 -12.01 -14.25
C ALA A 140 -3.94 -11.25 -13.23
N ASN A 141 -3.45 -11.21 -11.99
CA ASN A 141 -3.76 -10.17 -11.04
C ASN A 141 -2.44 -9.56 -10.59
N ILE A 142 -2.11 -8.40 -11.11
CA ILE A 142 -0.94 -7.63 -10.70
C ILE A 142 -1.31 -6.91 -9.42
N TYR A 143 -0.76 -7.33 -8.28
CA TYR A 143 -1.14 -6.77 -6.99
C TYR A 143 -0.09 -5.80 -6.47
N ILE A 144 -0.48 -4.52 -6.34
CA ILE A 144 0.38 -3.41 -5.91
C ILE A 144 -0.17 -2.83 -4.61
N ALA A 145 0.68 -2.78 -3.59
CA ALA A 145 0.34 -2.26 -2.28
C ALA A 145 1.24 -1.07 -1.90
N GLY A 146 0.62 -0.03 -1.33
CA GLY A 146 1.30 1.16 -0.83
C GLY A 146 0.71 1.65 0.47
N HIS A 147 1.47 2.44 1.23
CA HIS A 147 0.98 3.08 2.44
C HIS A 147 -0.07 4.15 2.13
N ARG A 148 -1.15 4.21 2.92
CA ARG A 148 -2.12 5.31 2.86
C ARG A 148 -1.50 6.62 3.33
N ILE A 149 -0.86 6.58 4.49
CA ILE A 149 0.03 7.59 5.02
C ILE A 149 1.32 6.85 5.34
N GLY A 150 2.37 7.16 4.62
CA GLY A 150 3.67 6.53 4.77
C GLY A 150 4.59 7.33 5.71
N PHE A 151 5.87 7.30 5.42
CA PHE A 151 6.88 7.93 6.25
C PHE A 151 7.26 9.30 5.66
N PRO A 152 7.13 10.40 6.44
CA PRO A 152 7.44 11.74 5.96
C PRO A 152 8.85 11.84 5.36
N GLY A 153 8.94 12.46 4.18
CA GLY A 153 10.20 12.67 3.48
C GLY A 153 10.75 11.44 2.76
N THR A 154 9.97 10.38 2.62
CA THR A 154 10.28 9.21 1.79
C THR A 154 9.32 9.10 0.60
N ASN A 155 9.60 8.19 -0.35
CA ASN A 155 8.73 7.97 -1.50
C ASN A 155 7.35 7.39 -1.11
N SER A 156 7.21 6.83 0.09
CA SER A 156 5.93 6.32 0.59
C SER A 156 5.03 7.41 1.18
N ASP A 157 5.56 8.62 1.44
CA ASP A 157 4.79 9.70 2.05
C ASP A 157 3.60 10.09 1.17
N LEU A 158 2.39 9.91 1.71
CA LEU A 158 1.11 10.17 1.03
C LEU A 158 0.93 9.47 -0.34
N ALA A 159 1.80 8.51 -0.69
CA ALA A 159 1.80 7.87 -2.01
C ALA A 159 0.42 7.32 -2.41
N PHE A 160 -0.26 6.59 -1.51
CA PHE A 160 -1.61 6.06 -1.76
C PHE A 160 -2.71 6.80 -0.99
N TYR A 161 -2.44 8.04 -0.55
CA TYR A 161 -3.41 8.85 0.19
C TYR A 161 -4.71 9.05 -0.58
N ASP A 162 -4.60 9.32 -1.87
CA ASP A 162 -5.72 9.64 -2.76
C ASP A 162 -6.38 8.42 -3.43
N LEU A 163 -6.04 7.18 -3.02
CA LEU A 163 -6.61 5.99 -3.64
C LEU A 163 -8.15 5.93 -3.53
N ASP A 164 -8.74 6.54 -2.52
CA ASP A 164 -10.18 6.65 -2.37
C ASP A 164 -10.86 7.56 -3.41
N LYS A 165 -10.11 8.46 -4.05
CA LYS A 165 -10.60 9.31 -5.14
C LYS A 165 -10.69 8.56 -6.48
N VAL A 166 -10.00 7.41 -6.60
CA VAL A 166 -10.04 6.56 -7.78
C VAL A 166 -11.35 5.79 -7.82
N GLY A 167 -12.04 5.80 -8.93
CA GLY A 167 -13.34 5.17 -9.10
C GLY A 167 -13.54 4.52 -10.48
N ASN A 168 -14.68 3.88 -10.68
CA ASN A 168 -14.99 3.18 -11.93
C ASN A 168 -14.83 4.11 -13.15
N GLY A 169 -14.20 3.59 -14.21
CA GLY A 169 -13.88 4.32 -15.44
C GLY A 169 -12.57 5.10 -15.41
N ASP A 170 -11.96 5.32 -14.24
CA ASP A 170 -10.64 5.96 -14.16
C ASP A 170 -9.55 5.06 -14.75
N LYS A 171 -8.55 5.69 -15.34
CA LYS A 171 -7.42 4.98 -15.96
C LYS A 171 -6.26 4.86 -14.99
N VAL A 172 -5.58 3.72 -15.06
CA VAL A 172 -4.32 3.41 -14.39
C VAL A 172 -3.35 2.89 -15.44
N TYR A 173 -2.12 3.34 -15.40
CA TYR A 173 -1.10 2.93 -16.37
C TYR A 173 0.03 2.19 -15.66
N VAL A 174 0.45 1.09 -16.27
CA VAL A 174 1.66 0.36 -15.87
C VAL A 174 2.58 0.34 -17.08
N GLU A 175 3.86 0.62 -16.87
CA GLU A 175 4.89 0.49 -17.89
C GLU A 175 5.88 -0.60 -17.47
N ASP A 176 6.33 -1.41 -18.41
CA ASP A 176 7.38 -2.41 -18.17
C ASP A 176 8.76 -1.91 -18.64
N SER A 177 9.79 -2.72 -18.40
CA SER A 177 11.17 -2.38 -18.75
C SER A 177 11.47 -2.30 -20.26
N ASP A 178 10.57 -2.82 -21.10
CA ASP A 178 10.67 -2.71 -22.56
C ASP A 178 9.95 -1.46 -23.10
N GLY A 179 9.34 -0.67 -22.20
CA GLY A 179 8.64 0.56 -22.56
C GLY A 179 7.20 0.33 -23.02
N ARG A 180 6.67 -0.90 -22.89
CA ARG A 180 5.25 -1.16 -23.17
C ARG A 180 4.40 -0.55 -22.09
N ARG A 181 3.36 0.20 -22.50
CA ARG A 181 2.39 0.82 -21.60
C ARG A 181 1.08 0.05 -21.63
N TYR A 182 0.69 -0.45 -20.47
CA TYR A 182 -0.55 -1.17 -20.23
C TYR A 182 -1.57 -0.22 -19.63
N THR A 183 -2.70 -0.02 -20.33
CA THR A 183 -3.80 0.84 -19.88
C THR A 183 -4.87 0.00 -19.21
N TYR A 184 -5.07 0.22 -17.92
CA TYR A 184 -6.12 -0.40 -17.12
C TYR A 184 -7.27 0.58 -16.88
N GLU A 185 -8.49 0.06 -16.81
CA GLU A 185 -9.69 0.82 -16.44
C GLU A 185 -10.32 0.25 -15.19
N VAL A 186 -10.56 1.10 -14.20
CA VAL A 186 -11.14 0.72 -12.92
C VAL A 186 -12.57 0.24 -13.09
N PHE A 187 -12.89 -0.92 -12.51
CA PHE A 187 -14.24 -1.50 -12.54
C PHE A 187 -14.80 -1.84 -11.14
N GLU A 188 -13.95 -1.94 -10.12
CA GLU A 188 -14.37 -2.28 -8.75
C GLU A 188 -13.58 -1.47 -7.73
N LYS A 189 -14.29 -0.94 -6.73
CA LYS A 189 -13.70 -0.40 -5.50
C LYS A 189 -14.43 -0.95 -4.30
N LYS A 190 -13.69 -1.50 -3.33
CA LYS A 190 -14.28 -2.06 -2.10
C LYS A 190 -13.36 -1.96 -0.91
N ILE A 191 -13.95 -2.12 0.27
CA ILE A 191 -13.22 -2.25 1.53
C ILE A 191 -13.35 -3.70 2.00
N VAL A 192 -12.23 -4.30 2.41
CA VAL A 192 -12.17 -5.68 2.87
C VAL A 192 -11.41 -5.80 4.19
N GLU A 193 -11.58 -6.92 4.88
CA GLU A 193 -10.78 -7.26 6.05
C GLU A 193 -9.33 -7.59 5.63
N PRO A 194 -8.32 -7.33 6.49
CA PRO A 194 -6.91 -7.62 6.17
C PRO A 194 -6.63 -9.08 5.86
N THR A 195 -7.48 -9.98 6.35
CA THR A 195 -7.40 -11.44 6.17
C THR A 195 -8.09 -11.94 4.91
N ASP A 196 -8.78 -11.06 4.16
CA ASP A 196 -9.44 -11.45 2.91
C ASP A 196 -8.43 -11.63 1.77
N LEU A 197 -7.94 -12.85 1.62
CA LEU A 197 -7.02 -13.22 0.54
C LEU A 197 -7.70 -13.44 -0.83
N SER A 198 -9.04 -13.36 -0.89
CA SER A 198 -9.77 -13.47 -2.16
C SER A 198 -9.38 -12.37 -3.16
N VAL A 199 -8.93 -11.22 -2.64
CA VAL A 199 -8.46 -10.08 -3.45
C VAL A 199 -7.21 -10.38 -4.29
N LEU A 200 -6.43 -11.39 -3.89
CA LEU A 200 -5.22 -11.84 -4.61
C LEU A 200 -5.53 -12.79 -5.77
N LYS A 201 -6.73 -13.38 -5.80
CA LYS A 201 -7.10 -14.37 -6.82
C LYS A 201 -7.15 -13.74 -8.21
N ARG A 202 -6.73 -14.50 -9.21
CA ARG A 202 -6.95 -14.18 -10.61
C ARG A 202 -8.44 -14.24 -10.93
N VAL A 203 -8.85 -13.52 -11.95
CA VAL A 203 -10.18 -13.61 -12.55
C VAL A 203 -9.99 -14.28 -13.90
N GLU A 204 -10.70 -15.37 -14.13
CA GLU A 204 -10.63 -16.15 -15.36
C GLU A 204 -10.89 -15.26 -16.59
N GLY A 205 -10.08 -15.45 -17.62
CA GLY A 205 -10.15 -14.69 -18.86
C GLY A 205 -9.76 -13.20 -18.73
N LYS A 206 -9.18 -12.76 -17.60
CA LYS A 206 -8.87 -11.34 -17.39
C LYS A 206 -7.46 -11.08 -16.90
N ASN A 207 -6.87 -10.04 -17.46
CA ASN A 207 -5.69 -9.40 -16.88
C ASN A 207 -6.16 -8.21 -16.06
N ILE A 208 -5.98 -8.28 -14.74
CA ILE A 208 -6.40 -7.25 -13.79
C ILE A 208 -5.23 -6.69 -13.00
N LEU A 209 -5.35 -5.42 -12.63
CA LEU A 209 -4.49 -4.72 -11.69
C LEU A 209 -5.28 -4.46 -10.42
N THR A 210 -4.70 -4.82 -9.27
CA THR A 210 -5.27 -4.52 -7.96
C THR A 210 -4.36 -3.56 -7.22
N LEU A 211 -4.88 -2.39 -6.83
CA LEU A 211 -4.23 -1.43 -5.95
C LEU A 211 -4.79 -1.57 -4.54
N GLN A 212 -3.90 -1.60 -3.53
CA GLN A 212 -4.28 -1.72 -2.13
C GLN A 212 -3.63 -0.67 -1.25
N THR A 213 -4.40 -0.15 -0.31
CA THR A 213 -3.89 0.59 0.84
C THR A 213 -4.72 0.33 2.10
N CYS A 214 -4.31 0.87 3.25
CA CYS A 214 -5.11 0.81 4.47
C CYS A 214 -6.26 1.83 4.43
N THR A 215 -7.33 1.59 5.19
CA THR A 215 -8.38 2.58 5.41
C THR A 215 -7.95 3.63 6.42
N LEU A 216 -8.56 4.81 6.39
CA LEU A 216 -8.46 5.84 7.43
C LEU A 216 -9.75 5.88 8.24
N PRO A 217 -9.72 6.32 9.50
CA PRO A 217 -8.54 6.83 10.24
C PRO A 217 -7.77 5.75 10.99
N ASP A 218 -8.29 4.54 11.10
CA ASP A 218 -7.87 3.51 12.05
C ASP A 218 -6.97 2.41 11.44
N TYR A 219 -6.79 2.41 10.12
CA TYR A 219 -5.99 1.43 9.36
C TYR A 219 -6.44 -0.03 9.52
N THR A 220 -7.64 -0.26 10.06
CA THR A 220 -8.12 -1.60 10.41
C THR A 220 -8.47 -2.46 9.20
N LYS A 221 -8.86 -1.82 8.08
CA LYS A 221 -9.28 -2.51 6.85
C LYS A 221 -8.37 -2.17 5.67
N ARG A 222 -8.68 -2.76 4.53
CA ARG A 222 -7.99 -2.51 3.26
C ARG A 222 -8.93 -1.93 2.23
N LEU A 223 -8.54 -0.80 1.65
CA LEU A 223 -9.16 -0.24 0.47
C LEU A 223 -8.55 -0.89 -0.75
N ILE A 224 -9.39 -1.48 -1.58
CA ILE A 224 -9.04 -2.21 -2.79
C ILE A 224 -9.65 -1.49 -3.98
N VAL A 225 -8.84 -1.25 -5.01
CA VAL A 225 -9.28 -0.79 -6.33
C VAL A 225 -8.82 -1.80 -7.36
N LYS A 226 -9.75 -2.33 -8.17
CA LYS A 226 -9.43 -3.25 -9.27
C LYS A 226 -9.71 -2.62 -10.61
N ALA A 227 -8.77 -2.81 -11.51
CA ALA A 227 -8.84 -2.33 -12.88
C ALA A 227 -8.54 -3.47 -13.87
N GLU A 228 -9.19 -3.46 -15.03
CA GLU A 228 -9.04 -4.46 -16.09
C GLU A 228 -8.23 -3.88 -17.24
N LEU A 229 -7.33 -4.68 -17.83
CA LEU A 229 -6.55 -4.29 -18.99
C LEU A 229 -7.47 -3.96 -20.19
N LYS A 230 -7.25 -2.82 -20.81
CA LYS A 230 -8.03 -2.33 -21.97
C LYS A 230 -7.18 -2.08 -23.21
N GLY A 231 -5.87 -1.90 -23.06
CA GLY A 231 -5.00 -1.65 -24.19
C GLY A 231 -3.53 -1.73 -23.81
N ILE A 232 -2.70 -1.97 -24.83
CA ILE A 232 -1.24 -2.04 -24.73
C ILE A 232 -0.67 -1.20 -25.86
N GLU A 233 0.28 -0.32 -25.53
CA GLU A 233 0.98 0.54 -26.47
C GLU A 233 2.49 0.22 -26.41
N GLY A 234 3.19 0.36 -27.55
CA GLY A 234 4.65 0.10 -27.63
C GLY A 234 5.02 -1.39 -27.73
N ALA A 235 4.07 -2.27 -28.11
CA ALA A 235 4.31 -3.69 -28.33
C ALA A 235 4.69 -3.99 -29.77
#